data_ab76fcf13e9774d948a3ec6ab8390e10
#
_entry.id   ab76fcf13e9774d948a3ec6ab8390e10
#
_cell.length_a   1.000
_cell.length_b   1.000
_cell.length_c   1.000
_cell.angle_alpha   90.00
_cell.angle_beta   90.00
_cell.angle_gamma   90.00
#
_symmetry.space_group_name_H-M   'P 1'
#
loop_
_entity.id
_entity.type
_entity.pdbx_description
1 polymer ?
#
loop_
_entity_poly.entity_id
_entity_poly.type
_entity_poly.pdbx_seq_one_letter_code
_entity_poly.pdbx_strand_id
1 'polypeptide(L)'
;GGMMGGLGGFMARRMGGDTGKPTYPTTRAGGMTGQYLDIALHNALKPGIEAQEQIPSGLKLGKALTLIPIDPSKSTPGSTPAGKVPDIQVKITEYWGCGASVRPGQPKVATFKLKGNGKTVDPNNPMASMQGIDFQATGSISKQISVADRDIDLKPGWVYWPNRQHGKQVPNGARLAGEHRITGDGIPASMQFQIEQAADFMPKLALRTQGEATDAIALSWPSVERARGFHITGMHMQVLGENSFAMTMWSSAELPGAREDLHTNLTGAQLEKWLKQKVLLPSTATSCTIPKGIFAGASNVEGGQMTMPGMLSMTAYGPESWI
;
A
#
# COMPACT_ATOMS: atom_id res chain seq x y z
N GLY A 1 6.65 -17.19 -0.49
CA GLY A 1 5.40 -16.97 0.22
C GLY A 1 4.69 -15.64 -0.05
N GLY A 2 5.32 -14.62 -0.65
CA GLY A 2 4.75 -13.26 -0.68
C GLY A 2 3.77 -12.93 -1.82
N MET A 3 3.78 -13.66 -2.94
CA MET A 3 3.07 -13.22 -4.15
C MET A 3 1.56 -13.52 -4.13
N MET A 4 1.16 -14.68 -3.62
CA MET A 4 -0.27 -15.02 -3.48
C MET A 4 -0.94 -14.23 -2.36
N GLY A 5 -0.21 -13.91 -1.30
CA GLY A 5 -0.69 -13.02 -0.22
C GLY A 5 -0.95 -11.59 -0.70
N GLY A 6 -0.13 -11.07 -1.60
CA GLY A 6 -0.32 -9.74 -2.21
C GLY A 6 -1.57 -9.68 -3.09
N LEU A 7 -1.76 -10.68 -3.97
CA LEU A 7 -2.92 -10.72 -4.87
C LEU A 7 -4.24 -10.93 -4.11
N GLY A 8 -4.25 -11.87 -3.16
CA GLY A 8 -5.41 -12.12 -2.31
C GLY A 8 -5.74 -10.94 -1.40
N GLY A 9 -4.72 -10.32 -0.81
CA GLY A 9 -4.86 -9.13 0.02
C GLY A 9 -5.35 -7.90 -0.76
N PHE A 10 -4.88 -7.71 -1.99
CA PHE A 10 -5.33 -6.65 -2.87
C PHE A 10 -6.80 -6.81 -3.28
N MET A 11 -7.20 -8.02 -3.69
CA MET A 11 -8.59 -8.32 -4.03
C MET A 11 -9.52 -8.16 -2.81
N ALA A 12 -9.12 -8.66 -1.65
CA ALA A 12 -9.92 -8.57 -0.42
C ALA A 12 -10.09 -7.11 0.04
N ARG A 13 -9.06 -6.27 -0.06
CA ARG A 13 -9.14 -4.84 0.31
C ARG A 13 -10.07 -4.04 -0.59
N ARG A 14 -10.19 -4.41 -1.86
CA ARG A 14 -11.03 -3.68 -2.82
C ARG A 14 -12.50 -4.10 -2.77
N MET A 15 -12.81 -5.32 -2.33
CA MET A 15 -14.19 -5.84 -2.22
C MET A 15 -14.80 -5.63 -0.82
N GLY A 16 -14.00 -5.33 0.18
CA GLY A 16 -14.44 -5.03 1.53
C GLY A 16 -14.77 -3.55 1.70
N GLY A 17 -15.91 -3.12 1.19
CA GLY A 17 -16.47 -1.79 1.46
C GLY A 17 -16.93 -1.67 2.92
N ASP A 18 -16.00 -1.56 3.86
CA ASP A 18 -16.33 -1.14 5.20
C ASP A 18 -16.35 0.40 5.24
N THR A 19 -17.54 0.97 5.28
CA THR A 19 -17.81 2.39 5.53
C THR A 19 -17.70 2.74 7.02
N GLY A 20 -17.09 1.88 7.81
CA GLY A 20 -16.85 2.06 9.23
C GLY A 20 -15.87 3.20 9.54
N LYS A 21 -15.78 3.55 10.83
CA LYS A 21 -14.75 4.48 11.30
C LYS A 21 -13.36 3.93 10.99
N PRO A 22 -12.38 4.79 10.62
CA PRO A 22 -11.03 4.34 10.39
C PRO A 22 -10.46 3.65 11.63
N THR A 23 -9.72 2.56 11.43
CA THR A 23 -9.02 1.83 12.50
C THR A 23 -7.56 1.60 12.10
N TYR A 24 -6.68 1.61 13.09
CA TYR A 24 -5.26 1.32 12.89
C TYR A 24 -5.04 -0.07 12.24
N PRO A 25 -4.13 -0.23 11.29
CA PRO A 25 -3.32 0.79 10.61
C PRO A 25 -4.02 1.29 9.32
N THR A 26 -4.38 2.56 9.27
CA THR A 26 -5.04 3.17 8.10
C THR A 26 -4.07 3.52 6.99
N THR A 27 -2.84 3.88 7.34
CA THR A 27 -1.80 4.29 6.40
C THR A 27 -1.36 3.15 5.47
N ARG A 28 -1.60 1.89 5.85
CA ARG A 28 -1.37 0.72 4.99
C ARG A 28 -2.42 0.53 3.89
N ALA A 29 -3.57 1.13 4.04
CA ALA A 29 -4.71 0.84 3.17
C ALA A 29 -4.61 1.45 1.78
N GLY A 30 -3.49 1.96 1.34
CA GLY A 30 -3.17 2.58 0.04
C GLY A 30 -4.32 2.69 -0.97
N GLY A 31 -4.39 3.79 -1.70
CA GLY A 31 -5.37 3.98 -2.77
C GLY A 31 -6.61 4.81 -2.41
N MET A 32 -6.79 5.21 -1.16
CA MET A 32 -7.82 6.18 -0.79
C MET A 32 -7.21 7.59 -0.70
N THR A 33 -7.89 8.57 -1.30
CA THR A 33 -7.46 9.97 -1.20
C THR A 33 -7.79 10.52 0.20
N GLY A 34 -6.83 11.17 0.85
CA GLY A 34 -7.04 11.77 2.16
C GLY A 34 -5.75 11.93 2.94
N GLN A 35 -5.87 12.50 4.13
CA GLN A 35 -4.81 12.54 5.12
C GLN A 35 -5.10 11.43 6.14
N TYR A 36 -4.06 10.68 6.51
CA TYR A 36 -4.15 9.55 7.43
C TYR A 36 -3.08 9.71 8.51
N LEU A 37 -3.42 9.34 9.72
CA LEU A 37 -2.53 9.33 10.87
C LEU A 37 -2.75 8.02 11.61
N ASP A 38 -1.67 7.30 11.85
CA ASP A 38 -1.65 6.13 12.72
C ASP A 38 -0.70 6.39 13.88
N ILE A 39 -1.16 6.12 15.09
CA ILE A 39 -0.40 6.26 16.32
C ILE A 39 -0.36 4.91 17.02
N ALA A 40 0.84 4.50 17.40
CA ALA A 40 1.08 3.31 18.22
C ALA A 40 1.97 3.69 19.39
N LEU A 41 1.56 3.36 20.60
CA LEU A 41 2.27 3.67 21.82
C LEU A 41 2.48 2.40 22.64
N HIS A 42 3.71 2.20 23.12
CA HIS A 42 4.04 1.19 24.08
C HIS A 42 4.48 1.85 25.40
N ASN A 43 3.73 1.62 26.47
CA ASN A 43 4.09 2.04 27.82
C ASN A 43 4.71 0.85 28.54
N ALA A 44 6.02 0.87 28.73
CA ALA A 44 6.76 -0.23 29.36
C ALA A 44 6.40 -0.43 30.85
N LEU A 45 5.96 0.64 31.54
CA LEU A 45 5.58 0.56 32.94
C LEU A 45 4.15 0.00 33.13
N LYS A 46 3.28 0.31 32.21
CA LYS A 46 1.86 -0.09 32.24
C LYS A 46 1.40 -0.52 30.82
N PRO A 47 1.82 -1.71 30.35
CA PRO A 47 1.48 -2.17 29.00
C PRO A 47 -0.03 -2.29 28.78
N GLY A 48 -0.51 -1.76 27.65
CA GLY A 48 -1.92 -1.86 27.25
C GLY A 48 -2.91 -0.97 28.02
N ILE A 49 -2.43 -0.10 28.89
CA ILE A 49 -3.27 0.88 29.57
C ILE A 49 -3.60 2.03 28.60
N GLU A 50 -4.85 2.47 28.62
CA GLU A 50 -5.32 3.63 27.86
C GLU A 50 -4.41 4.84 28.08
N ALA A 51 -4.14 5.55 26.97
CA ALA A 51 -3.38 6.79 26.97
C ALA A 51 -4.11 7.85 26.13
N GLN A 52 -3.78 9.10 26.35
CA GLN A 52 -4.28 10.22 25.54
C GLN A 52 -3.11 11.01 24.97
N GLU A 53 -3.21 11.36 23.71
CA GLU A 53 -2.32 12.31 23.07
C GLU A 53 -3.05 13.64 22.90
N GLN A 54 -2.60 14.66 23.63
CA GLN A 54 -3.00 16.04 23.40
C GLN A 54 -2.33 16.52 22.11
N ILE A 55 -3.12 17.11 21.23
CA ILE A 55 -2.74 17.42 19.86
C ILE A 55 -2.88 18.92 19.56
N PRO A 56 -2.09 19.44 18.60
CA PRO A 56 -2.24 20.83 18.16
C PRO A 56 -3.61 21.06 17.50
N SER A 57 -4.16 22.25 17.66
CA SER A 57 -5.46 22.63 17.06
C SER A 57 -5.48 22.49 15.53
N GLY A 58 -4.33 22.62 14.89
CA GLY A 58 -4.14 22.44 13.45
C GLY A 58 -4.53 21.05 12.95
N LEU A 59 -4.46 20.01 13.79
CA LEU A 59 -4.84 18.65 13.43
C LEU A 59 -6.37 18.49 13.24
N LYS A 60 -7.18 19.40 13.78
CA LYS A 60 -8.64 19.47 13.61
C LYS A 60 -9.40 18.21 14.07
N LEU A 61 -8.83 17.43 14.98
CA LEU A 61 -9.44 16.22 15.53
C LEU A 61 -9.98 16.38 16.97
N GLY A 62 -9.97 17.61 17.47
CA GLY A 62 -10.37 17.96 18.83
C GLY A 62 -9.15 18.33 19.67
N LYS A 63 -9.22 18.09 20.98
CA LYS A 63 -8.14 18.45 21.93
C LYS A 63 -7.17 17.30 22.17
N ALA A 64 -7.68 16.07 22.10
CA ALA A 64 -6.88 14.87 22.37
C ALA A 64 -7.40 13.67 21.56
N LEU A 65 -6.52 12.72 21.33
CA LEU A 65 -6.82 11.40 20.74
C LEU A 65 -6.68 10.34 21.83
N THR A 66 -7.68 9.46 21.93
CA THR A 66 -7.67 8.38 22.93
C THR A 66 -7.13 7.10 22.28
N LEU A 67 -6.01 6.62 22.80
CA LEU A 67 -5.33 5.40 22.38
C LEU A 67 -5.74 4.26 23.28
N ILE A 68 -6.26 3.18 22.69
CA ILE A 68 -6.67 1.98 23.43
C ILE A 68 -6.08 0.72 22.80
N PRO A 69 -6.00 -0.40 23.53
CA PRO A 69 -5.63 -1.68 22.97
C PRO A 69 -6.59 -2.09 21.85
N ILE A 70 -6.06 -2.69 20.78
CA ILE A 70 -6.85 -3.33 19.75
C ILE A 70 -6.61 -4.83 19.82
N ASP A 71 -7.67 -5.59 19.98
CA ASP A 71 -7.63 -7.04 19.93
C ASP A 71 -7.63 -7.52 18.47
N PRO A 72 -6.54 -8.09 17.99
CA PRO A 72 -6.46 -8.55 16.61
C PRO A 72 -7.45 -9.67 16.29
N SER A 73 -7.89 -10.43 17.30
CA SER A 73 -8.86 -11.52 17.11
C SER A 73 -10.28 -11.02 16.80
N LYS A 74 -10.55 -9.75 17.10
CA LYS A 74 -11.84 -9.08 16.85
C LYS A 74 -11.87 -8.26 15.55
N SER A 75 -10.76 -8.24 14.80
CA SER A 75 -10.80 -7.74 13.43
C SER A 75 -11.69 -8.69 12.62
N THR A 76 -12.77 -8.17 12.05
CA THR A 76 -13.68 -8.95 11.22
C THR A 76 -12.87 -9.45 10.02
N PRO A 77 -12.68 -10.76 9.86
CA PRO A 77 -12.13 -11.28 8.61
C PRO A 77 -13.07 -10.83 7.50
N GLY A 78 -12.51 -10.25 6.43
CA GLY A 78 -13.29 -10.04 5.23
C GLY A 78 -13.97 -11.38 4.88
N SER A 79 -15.26 -11.36 4.60
CA SER A 79 -16.03 -12.54 4.27
C SER A 79 -15.37 -13.24 3.06
N THR A 80 -14.61 -14.27 3.33
CA THR A 80 -14.12 -15.15 2.26
C THR A 80 -15.33 -15.89 1.74
N PRO A 81 -15.65 -15.83 0.43
CA PRO A 81 -16.78 -16.56 -0.10
C PRO A 81 -16.60 -18.06 0.21
N ALA A 82 -17.61 -18.66 0.81
CA ALA A 82 -17.65 -20.12 0.98
C ALA A 82 -17.72 -20.76 -0.40
N GLY A 83 -16.68 -21.48 -0.79
CA GLY A 83 -16.61 -22.14 -2.08
C GLY A 83 -15.43 -23.12 -2.14
N LYS A 84 -15.44 -24.00 -3.11
CA LYS A 84 -14.29 -24.86 -3.38
C LYS A 84 -13.13 -24.01 -3.91
N VAL A 85 -11.91 -24.37 -3.53
CA VAL A 85 -10.71 -23.75 -4.12
C VAL A 85 -10.72 -24.05 -5.63
N PRO A 86 -10.88 -23.02 -6.49
CA PRO A 86 -10.93 -23.24 -7.93
C PRO A 86 -9.54 -23.46 -8.52
N ASP A 87 -9.50 -24.03 -9.71
CA ASP A 87 -8.31 -23.92 -10.55
C ASP A 87 -8.14 -22.48 -10.98
N ILE A 88 -6.94 -21.94 -10.85
CA ILE A 88 -6.65 -20.54 -11.22
C ILE A 88 -5.40 -20.52 -12.10
N GLN A 89 -5.47 -19.76 -13.19
CA GLN A 89 -4.30 -19.46 -14.02
C GLN A 89 -4.10 -17.95 -14.07
N VAL A 90 -2.86 -17.50 -13.76
CA VAL A 90 -2.49 -16.09 -13.86
C VAL A 90 -1.22 -15.95 -14.68
N LYS A 91 -1.30 -15.21 -15.80
CA LYS A 91 -0.14 -14.77 -16.57
C LYS A 91 0.26 -13.38 -16.07
N ILE A 92 1.49 -13.22 -15.62
CA ILE A 92 2.03 -11.94 -15.18
C ILE A 92 3.09 -11.48 -16.18
N THR A 93 2.96 -10.22 -16.62
CA THR A 93 3.90 -9.53 -17.50
C THR A 93 4.44 -8.33 -16.75
N GLU A 94 5.76 -8.28 -16.51
CA GLU A 94 6.41 -7.25 -15.70
C GLU A 94 7.29 -6.36 -16.55
N TYR A 95 7.05 -5.06 -16.44
CA TYR A 95 7.82 -3.97 -17.05
C TYR A 95 8.35 -3.01 -15.96
N TRP A 96 9.39 -2.23 -16.28
CA TRP A 96 9.95 -1.24 -15.37
C TRP A 96 10.67 -0.12 -16.11
N GLY A 97 10.84 1.02 -15.42
CA GLY A 97 11.55 2.19 -15.90
C GLY A 97 10.67 3.20 -16.63
N CYS A 98 11.05 4.47 -16.54
CA CYS A 98 10.48 5.57 -17.31
C CYS A 98 11.12 5.64 -18.70
N GLY A 99 10.35 5.93 -19.74
CA GLY A 99 10.85 6.11 -21.09
C GLY A 99 9.77 5.97 -22.15
N ALA A 100 10.01 6.45 -23.38
CA ALA A 100 9.03 6.38 -24.45
C ALA A 100 8.82 4.96 -25.01
N SER A 101 9.82 4.09 -24.88
CA SER A 101 9.80 2.72 -25.39
C SER A 101 10.33 1.73 -24.35
N VAL A 102 9.88 0.49 -24.47
CA VAL A 102 10.33 -0.63 -23.62
C VAL A 102 11.81 -0.88 -23.88
N ARG A 103 12.60 -1.01 -22.80
CA ARG A 103 14.04 -1.24 -22.87
C ARG A 103 14.37 -2.72 -23.15
N PRO A 104 15.57 -3.02 -23.66
CA PRO A 104 16.01 -4.40 -23.83
C PRO A 104 15.93 -5.22 -22.53
N GLY A 105 15.64 -6.51 -22.65
CA GLY A 105 15.47 -7.41 -21.49
C GLY A 105 14.10 -7.39 -20.84
N GLN A 106 13.15 -6.65 -21.39
CA GLN A 106 11.75 -6.59 -20.96
C GLN A 106 10.82 -7.08 -22.07
N PRO A 107 9.62 -7.56 -21.69
CA PRO A 107 9.15 -7.84 -20.34
C PRO A 107 9.73 -9.13 -19.74
N LYS A 108 9.59 -9.29 -18.42
CA LYS A 108 9.64 -10.62 -17.80
C LYS A 108 8.22 -11.17 -17.72
N VAL A 109 8.08 -12.46 -18.01
CA VAL A 109 6.77 -13.11 -18.07
C VAL A 109 6.81 -14.41 -17.27
N ALA A 110 5.80 -14.61 -16.42
CA ALA A 110 5.55 -15.88 -15.76
C ALA A 110 4.08 -16.23 -15.83
N THR A 111 3.79 -17.53 -15.96
CA THR A 111 2.43 -18.08 -15.82
C THR A 111 2.40 -18.97 -14.60
N PHE A 112 1.45 -18.70 -13.74
CA PHE A 112 1.18 -19.45 -12.52
C PHE A 112 -0.12 -20.22 -12.69
N LYS A 113 -0.09 -21.50 -12.40
CA LYS A 113 -1.26 -22.38 -12.38
C LYS A 113 -1.40 -22.94 -10.98
N LEU A 114 -2.57 -22.76 -10.42
CA LEU A 114 -2.96 -23.31 -9.14
C LEU A 114 -4.09 -24.29 -9.44
N LYS A 115 -3.90 -25.55 -9.10
CA LYS A 115 -4.91 -26.59 -9.26
C LYS A 115 -5.63 -26.75 -7.93
N GLY A 116 -6.91 -26.48 -7.91
CA GLY A 116 -7.74 -26.62 -6.73
C GLY A 116 -7.70 -28.02 -6.17
N ASN A 117 -7.78 -28.16 -4.87
CA ASN A 117 -7.75 -29.46 -4.17
C ASN A 117 -9.13 -30.02 -3.90
N GLY A 118 -10.20 -29.41 -4.45
CA GLY A 118 -11.59 -29.78 -4.23
C GLY A 118 -12.14 -29.52 -2.81
N LYS A 119 -11.31 -29.01 -1.90
CA LYS A 119 -11.73 -28.64 -0.54
C LYS A 119 -12.45 -27.30 -0.52
N THR A 120 -13.43 -27.20 0.35
CA THR A 120 -14.09 -25.92 0.63
C THR A 120 -13.17 -25.03 1.44
N VAL A 121 -13.13 -23.74 1.10
CA VAL A 121 -12.37 -22.75 1.85
C VAL A 121 -13.00 -22.62 3.23
N ASP A 122 -12.21 -22.84 4.30
CA ASP A 122 -12.61 -22.55 5.66
C ASP A 122 -12.45 -21.03 5.90
N PRO A 123 -13.53 -20.30 6.13
CA PRO A 123 -13.45 -18.86 6.37
C PRO A 123 -12.61 -18.51 7.62
N ASN A 124 -12.53 -19.42 8.59
CA ASN A 124 -11.78 -19.22 9.83
C ASN A 124 -10.29 -19.59 9.68
N ASN A 125 -9.96 -20.42 8.70
CA ASN A 125 -8.58 -20.83 8.42
C ASN A 125 -8.33 -21.01 6.92
N PRO A 126 -8.32 -19.93 6.13
CA PRO A 126 -8.12 -19.98 4.68
C PRO A 126 -6.80 -20.65 4.28
N MET A 127 -5.75 -20.44 5.07
CA MET A 127 -4.42 -21.00 4.81
C MET A 127 -4.40 -22.53 4.92
N ALA A 128 -5.15 -23.11 5.86
CA ALA A 128 -5.28 -24.56 5.97
C ALA A 128 -5.99 -25.17 4.75
N SER A 129 -6.95 -24.44 4.17
CA SER A 129 -7.66 -24.85 2.96
C SER A 129 -6.75 -24.90 1.72
N MET A 130 -5.63 -24.18 1.76
CA MET A 130 -4.63 -24.13 0.68
C MET A 130 -3.57 -25.25 0.80
N GLN A 131 -3.59 -26.06 1.84
CA GLN A 131 -2.66 -27.18 1.96
C GLN A 131 -2.93 -28.27 0.91
N GLY A 132 -1.87 -28.73 0.25
CA GLY A 132 -1.95 -29.76 -0.78
C GLY A 132 -2.45 -29.26 -2.14
N ILE A 133 -2.44 -27.94 -2.38
CA ILE A 133 -2.68 -27.35 -3.68
C ILE A 133 -1.43 -27.55 -4.56
N ASP A 134 -1.64 -28.09 -5.76
CA ASP A 134 -0.59 -28.16 -6.76
C ASP A 134 -0.36 -26.77 -7.37
N PHE A 135 0.89 -26.31 -7.28
CA PHE A 135 1.30 -25.02 -7.79
C PHE A 135 2.39 -25.19 -8.83
N GLN A 136 2.13 -24.74 -10.04
CA GLN A 136 3.06 -24.78 -11.15
C GLN A 136 3.38 -23.36 -11.62
N ALA A 137 4.66 -23.11 -11.90
CA ALA A 137 5.12 -21.86 -12.48
C ALA A 137 5.91 -22.15 -13.76
N THR A 138 5.62 -21.37 -14.81
CA THR A 138 6.36 -21.41 -16.09
C THR A 138 6.86 -20.00 -16.38
N GLY A 139 8.11 -19.87 -16.79
CA GLY A 139 8.77 -18.56 -16.94
C GLY A 139 9.22 -18.00 -15.60
N SER A 140 9.59 -16.74 -15.57
CA SER A 140 10.01 -16.06 -14.35
C SER A 140 9.69 -14.57 -14.39
N ILE A 141 9.30 -14.03 -13.26
CA ILE A 141 9.28 -12.60 -12.98
C ILE A 141 10.41 -12.27 -12.00
N SER A 142 10.72 -11.00 -11.87
CA SER A 142 11.80 -10.56 -11.00
C SER A 142 11.52 -10.88 -9.53
N LYS A 143 12.59 -11.18 -8.79
CA LYS A 143 12.49 -11.24 -7.33
C LYS A 143 11.99 -9.90 -6.83
N GLN A 144 10.97 -9.91 -5.99
CA GLN A 144 10.42 -8.71 -5.41
C GLN A 144 11.46 -8.00 -4.53
N ILE A 145 11.56 -6.68 -4.68
CA ILE A 145 12.34 -5.84 -3.78
C ILE A 145 11.57 -5.83 -2.45
N SER A 146 12.15 -6.48 -1.46
CA SER A 146 11.58 -6.56 -0.13
C SER A 146 11.98 -5.34 0.69
N VAL A 147 11.00 -4.72 1.32
CA VAL A 147 11.19 -3.68 2.32
C VAL A 147 10.84 -4.27 3.68
N ALA A 148 11.72 -4.08 4.67
CA ALA A 148 11.43 -4.53 6.02
C ALA A 148 10.16 -3.84 6.54
N ASP A 149 9.25 -4.63 7.06
CA ASP A 149 8.05 -4.11 7.71
C ASP A 149 8.46 -3.36 8.99
N ARG A 150 7.94 -2.15 9.16
CA ARG A 150 8.31 -1.27 10.28
C ARG A 150 7.45 -1.52 11.52
N ASP A 151 7.16 -2.76 11.81
CA ASP A 151 6.50 -3.11 13.08
C ASP A 151 5.18 -2.34 13.35
N ILE A 152 4.42 -2.08 12.29
CA ILE A 152 3.12 -1.40 12.42
C ILE A 152 1.97 -2.38 12.69
N ASP A 153 2.26 -3.66 12.89
CA ASP A 153 1.26 -4.65 13.25
C ASP A 153 0.78 -4.48 14.69
N LEU A 154 -0.43 -4.95 14.95
CA LEU A 154 -0.99 -4.95 16.28
C LEU A 154 -0.19 -5.88 17.20
N LYS A 155 0.23 -5.37 18.35
CA LYS A 155 1.04 -6.09 19.36
C LYS A 155 0.37 -6.07 20.72
N PRO A 156 0.46 -7.13 21.49
CA PRO A 156 0.02 -7.12 22.89
C PRO A 156 0.75 -6.04 23.70
N GLY A 157 0.04 -5.37 24.59
CA GLY A 157 0.61 -4.33 25.44
C GLY A 157 0.78 -2.95 24.78
N TRP A 158 0.42 -2.81 23.53
CA TRP A 158 0.40 -1.54 22.82
C TRP A 158 -1.01 -0.95 22.79
N VAL A 159 -1.10 0.37 22.64
CA VAL A 159 -2.35 1.11 22.44
C VAL A 159 -2.26 1.92 21.15
N TYR A 160 -3.41 2.12 20.49
CA TYR A 160 -3.47 2.60 19.12
C TYR A 160 -4.55 3.63 18.89
N TRP A 161 -4.29 4.54 17.96
CA TRP A 161 -5.29 5.38 17.33
C TRP A 161 -5.01 5.38 15.80
N PRO A 162 -6.03 5.40 14.93
CA PRO A 162 -7.48 5.34 15.20
C PRO A 162 -7.92 3.94 15.65
N ASN A 163 -9.00 3.90 16.38
CA ASN A 163 -9.61 2.65 16.87
C ASN A 163 -11.14 2.71 16.75
N ARG A 164 -11.81 1.58 16.94
CA ARG A 164 -13.27 1.48 16.75
C ARG A 164 -14.09 2.47 17.59
N GLN A 165 -13.60 2.81 18.78
CA GLN A 165 -14.33 3.71 19.68
C GLN A 165 -14.05 5.18 19.35
N HIS A 166 -12.81 5.52 19.02
CA HIS A 166 -12.31 6.88 18.87
C HIS A 166 -11.77 7.20 17.48
N GLY A 167 -12.03 6.33 16.47
CA GLY A 167 -11.58 6.56 15.10
C GLY A 167 -12.30 7.76 14.46
N LYS A 168 -11.51 8.68 13.88
CA LYS A 168 -11.98 9.82 13.09
C LYS A 168 -11.12 9.95 11.85
N GLN A 169 -11.76 10.32 10.74
CA GLN A 169 -11.02 10.69 9.53
C GLN A 169 -10.28 12.00 9.76
N VAL A 170 -9.01 12.04 9.41
CA VAL A 170 -8.23 13.29 9.45
C VAL A 170 -8.80 14.27 8.42
N PRO A 171 -9.22 15.49 8.82
CA PRO A 171 -9.81 16.45 7.90
C PRO A 171 -8.81 16.94 6.85
N ASN A 172 -9.29 17.28 5.66
CA ASN A 172 -8.46 17.92 4.65
C ASN A 172 -7.87 19.23 5.18
N GLY A 173 -6.59 19.44 4.88
CA GLY A 173 -5.86 20.62 5.36
C GLY A 173 -5.60 20.61 6.86
N ALA A 174 -5.67 19.45 7.51
CA ALA A 174 -5.14 19.28 8.85
C ALA A 174 -3.60 19.40 8.83
N ARG A 175 -3.03 19.83 9.96
CA ARG A 175 -1.60 19.99 10.15
C ARG A 175 -1.17 19.19 11.36
N LEU A 176 -0.13 18.40 11.18
CA LEU A 176 0.46 17.60 12.25
C LEU A 176 1.46 18.40 13.08
N ALA A 177 2.12 19.38 12.45
CA ALA A 177 3.11 20.24 13.11
C ALA A 177 2.52 20.97 14.31
N GLY A 178 3.25 20.97 15.41
CA GLY A 178 2.87 21.60 16.66
C GLY A 178 3.31 20.81 17.89
N GLU A 179 2.87 21.27 19.05
CA GLU A 179 3.14 20.61 20.33
C GLU A 179 2.21 19.41 20.52
N HIS A 180 2.80 18.29 20.93
CA HIS A 180 2.14 17.05 21.27
C HIS A 180 2.51 16.64 22.69
N ARG A 181 1.56 16.07 23.43
CA ARG A 181 1.80 15.61 24.79
C ARG A 181 1.04 14.32 25.03
N ILE A 182 1.76 13.29 25.50
CA ILE A 182 1.14 12.02 25.86
C ILE A 182 0.92 11.97 27.36
N THR A 183 -0.29 11.59 27.75
CA THR A 183 -0.69 11.47 29.16
C THR A 183 -1.38 10.12 29.41
N GLY A 184 -1.25 9.63 30.62
CA GLY A 184 -1.84 8.37 31.05
C GLY A 184 -1.16 7.80 32.29
N ASP A 185 -1.71 6.72 32.81
CA ASP A 185 -1.12 6.07 34.00
C ASP A 185 0.25 5.45 33.63
N GLY A 186 1.27 5.75 34.41
CA GLY A 186 2.64 5.32 34.15
C GLY A 186 3.36 6.08 33.05
N ILE A 187 2.78 7.16 32.52
CA ILE A 187 3.43 8.03 31.54
C ILE A 187 4.02 9.26 32.23
N PRO A 188 5.31 9.56 32.04
CA PRO A 188 5.93 10.73 32.66
C PRO A 188 5.30 12.04 32.16
N ALA A 189 5.18 13.02 33.05
CA ALA A 189 4.65 14.35 32.70
C ALA A 189 5.52 15.07 31.64
N SER A 190 6.79 14.68 31.51
CA SER A 190 7.73 15.21 30.52
C SER A 190 7.55 14.62 29.13
N MET A 191 6.60 13.71 28.92
CA MET A 191 6.36 13.11 27.59
C MET A 191 5.59 14.08 26.70
N GLN A 192 6.29 15.12 26.27
CA GLN A 192 5.83 16.11 25.33
C GLN A 192 6.93 16.35 24.28
N PHE A 193 6.51 16.66 23.06
CA PHE A 193 7.41 16.86 21.94
C PHE A 193 6.81 17.81 20.93
N GLN A 194 7.69 18.40 20.11
CA GLN A 194 7.32 19.27 19.03
C GLN A 194 7.48 18.56 17.70
N ILE A 195 6.42 18.51 16.90
CA ILE A 195 6.54 18.13 15.49
C ILE A 195 6.78 19.37 14.65
N GLU A 196 7.91 19.39 13.99
CA GLU A 196 8.33 20.52 13.16
C GLU A 196 7.57 20.56 11.81
N GLN A 197 7.54 21.72 11.17
CA GLN A 197 6.92 21.91 9.85
C GLN A 197 7.47 20.96 8.79
N ALA A 198 8.75 20.59 8.89
CA ALA A 198 9.39 19.64 7.97
C ALA A 198 8.81 18.23 8.04
N ALA A 199 8.18 17.87 9.17
CA ALA A 199 7.55 16.58 9.40
C ALA A 199 6.01 16.61 9.31
N ASP A 200 5.45 17.74 8.86
CA ASP A 200 4.00 17.89 8.67
C ASP A 200 3.51 17.03 7.49
N PHE A 201 2.20 16.88 7.36
CA PHE A 201 1.58 16.20 6.22
C PHE A 201 2.07 16.79 4.90
N MET A 202 2.41 15.91 3.96
CA MET A 202 2.72 16.35 2.60
C MET A 202 1.46 16.85 1.88
N PRO A 203 1.60 17.77 0.92
CA PRO A 203 0.51 18.17 0.04
C PRO A 203 -0.05 16.96 -0.73
N LYS A 204 -1.31 17.06 -1.14
CA LYS A 204 -1.94 16.06 -2.00
C LYS A 204 -1.17 15.91 -3.31
N LEU A 205 -0.88 14.68 -3.69
CA LEU A 205 -0.32 14.37 -4.99
C LEU A 205 -1.33 14.69 -6.10
N ALA A 206 -0.88 15.40 -7.13
CA ALA A 206 -1.68 15.78 -8.29
C ALA A 206 -1.07 15.17 -9.57
N LEU A 207 -1.09 13.83 -9.64
CA LEU A 207 -0.64 13.10 -10.83
C LEU A 207 -1.58 13.36 -11.99
N ARG A 208 -1.01 13.75 -13.14
CA ARG A 208 -1.70 13.93 -14.41
C ARG A 208 -1.18 12.92 -15.40
N THR A 209 -2.06 12.42 -16.24
CA THR A 209 -1.76 11.47 -17.31
C THR A 209 -2.14 12.09 -18.66
N GLN A 210 -1.32 11.86 -19.67
CA GLN A 210 -1.58 12.26 -21.05
C GLN A 210 -1.13 11.16 -22.00
N GLY A 211 -2.00 10.78 -22.93
CA GLY A 211 -1.78 9.70 -23.89
C GLY A 211 -2.78 8.56 -23.72
N GLU A 212 -2.89 7.75 -24.76
CA GLU A 212 -3.76 6.58 -24.78
C GLU A 212 -3.00 5.33 -24.32
N ALA A 213 -3.73 4.28 -23.93
CA ALA A 213 -3.13 3.04 -23.43
C ALA A 213 -2.28 2.31 -24.50
N THR A 214 -2.54 2.55 -25.78
CA THR A 214 -1.77 2.02 -26.92
C THR A 214 -0.47 2.77 -27.19
N ASP A 215 -0.35 3.99 -26.68
CA ASP A 215 0.80 4.86 -26.87
C ASP A 215 1.68 4.93 -25.62
N ALA A 216 2.69 5.77 -25.64
CA ALA A 216 3.42 6.14 -24.46
C ALA A 216 2.56 7.08 -23.61
N ILE A 217 2.44 6.81 -22.31
CA ILE A 217 1.64 7.62 -21.40
C ILE A 217 2.56 8.57 -20.63
N ALA A 218 2.44 9.86 -20.90
CA ALA A 218 3.17 10.88 -20.16
C ALA A 218 2.52 11.11 -18.79
N LEU A 219 3.31 10.96 -17.75
CA LEU A 219 2.94 11.27 -16.37
C LEU A 219 3.61 12.58 -15.97
N SER A 220 2.86 13.46 -15.31
CA SER A 220 3.40 14.72 -14.79
C SER A 220 2.76 15.09 -13.46
N TRP A 221 3.50 15.77 -12.61
CA TRP A 221 3.03 16.26 -11.32
C TRP A 221 3.82 17.51 -10.91
N PRO A 222 3.23 18.40 -10.12
CA PRO A 222 3.97 19.54 -9.57
C PRO A 222 4.99 19.07 -8.53
N SER A 223 5.95 19.93 -8.20
CA SER A 223 6.83 19.69 -7.05
C SER A 223 5.99 19.47 -5.79
N VAL A 224 6.40 18.53 -4.97
CA VAL A 224 5.71 18.18 -3.72
C VAL A 224 6.60 18.58 -2.55
N GLU A 225 6.13 19.56 -1.80
CA GLU A 225 6.83 20.05 -0.62
C GLU A 225 7.06 18.91 0.38
N ARG A 226 8.24 18.81 0.95
CA ARG A 226 8.69 17.75 1.88
C ARG A 226 8.87 16.35 1.29
N ALA A 227 8.55 16.13 0.02
CA ALA A 227 8.86 14.85 -0.61
C ALA A 227 10.38 14.66 -0.77
N ARG A 228 10.86 13.46 -0.49
CA ARG A 228 12.25 13.04 -0.65
C ARG A 228 12.43 12.14 -1.88
N GLY A 229 11.38 11.48 -2.31
CA GLY A 229 11.37 10.63 -3.49
C GLY A 229 9.97 10.15 -3.83
N PHE A 230 9.84 9.54 -5.00
CA PHE A 230 8.57 9.03 -5.50
C PHE A 230 8.71 7.62 -6.04
N HIS A 231 7.64 6.86 -5.96
CA HIS A 231 7.48 5.59 -6.64
C HIS A 231 6.11 5.55 -7.33
N ILE A 232 6.10 5.13 -8.60
CA ILE A 232 4.86 5.01 -9.36
C ILE A 232 4.74 3.57 -9.84
N THR A 233 3.56 2.99 -9.69
CA THR A 233 3.22 1.68 -10.23
C THR A 233 1.99 1.77 -11.09
N GLY A 234 1.96 0.95 -12.12
CA GLY A 234 0.78 0.74 -12.95
C GLY A 234 0.44 -0.73 -13.02
N MET A 235 -0.85 -1.04 -13.03
CA MET A 235 -1.34 -2.41 -13.16
C MET A 235 -2.58 -2.42 -14.04
N HIS A 236 -2.66 -3.44 -14.88
CA HIS A 236 -3.85 -3.75 -15.67
C HIS A 236 -4.13 -5.25 -15.54
N MET A 237 -5.38 -5.61 -15.36
CA MET A 237 -5.83 -6.99 -15.30
C MET A 237 -6.90 -7.25 -16.36
N GLN A 238 -6.72 -8.32 -17.11
CA GLN A 238 -7.65 -8.83 -18.10
C GLN A 238 -8.15 -10.20 -17.69
N VAL A 239 -9.45 -10.41 -17.76
CA VAL A 239 -10.09 -11.70 -17.53
C VAL A 239 -10.08 -12.46 -18.85
N LEU A 240 -9.37 -13.58 -18.93
CA LEU A 240 -9.25 -14.42 -20.12
C LEU A 240 -10.28 -15.57 -20.14
N GLY A 241 -10.86 -15.88 -19.00
CA GLY A 241 -11.84 -16.95 -18.79
C GLY A 241 -12.27 -16.98 -17.33
N GLU A 242 -13.12 -17.95 -16.97
CA GLU A 242 -13.73 -18.02 -15.64
C GLU A 242 -12.70 -17.95 -14.49
N ASN A 243 -11.55 -18.61 -14.64
CA ASN A 243 -10.48 -18.63 -13.64
C ASN A 243 -9.10 -18.33 -14.26
N SER A 244 -9.08 -17.62 -15.38
CA SER A 244 -7.86 -17.28 -16.11
C SER A 244 -7.70 -15.79 -16.27
N PHE A 245 -6.54 -15.28 -15.85
CA PHE A 245 -6.27 -13.83 -15.80
C PHE A 245 -4.92 -13.52 -16.45
N ALA A 246 -4.83 -12.36 -17.09
CA ALA A 246 -3.57 -11.76 -17.48
C ALA A 246 -3.39 -10.46 -16.70
N MET A 247 -2.23 -10.31 -16.08
CA MET A 247 -1.87 -9.12 -15.33
C MET A 247 -0.62 -8.48 -15.95
N THR A 248 -0.72 -7.23 -16.31
CA THR A 248 0.42 -6.43 -16.72
C THR A 248 0.77 -5.48 -15.58
N MET A 249 2.03 -5.48 -15.17
CA MET A 249 2.56 -4.63 -14.10
C MET A 249 3.69 -3.78 -14.65
N TRP A 250 3.76 -2.55 -14.21
CA TRP A 250 4.84 -1.62 -14.51
C TRP A 250 5.20 -0.81 -13.26
N SER A 251 6.46 -0.44 -13.12
CA SER A 251 6.92 0.50 -12.12
C SER A 251 7.88 1.54 -12.68
N SER A 252 7.94 2.71 -12.05
CA SER A 252 8.88 3.79 -12.40
C SER A 252 10.33 3.48 -12.05
N ALA A 253 10.60 2.39 -11.32
CA ALA A 253 11.95 2.00 -10.91
C ALA A 253 12.81 1.62 -12.10
N GLU A 254 14.12 1.92 -12.03
CA GLU A 254 15.11 1.47 -13.02
C GLU A 254 15.48 -0.02 -12.85
N LEU A 255 15.16 -0.60 -11.71
CA LEU A 255 15.38 -2.02 -11.41
C LEU A 255 14.03 -2.77 -11.39
N PRO A 256 14.02 -4.02 -11.87
CA PRO A 256 12.84 -4.85 -11.81
C PRO A 256 12.52 -5.30 -10.37
N GLY A 257 11.28 -5.70 -10.12
CA GLY A 257 10.85 -6.22 -8.82
C GLY A 257 10.39 -5.17 -7.83
N ALA A 258 10.43 -3.89 -8.19
CA ALA A 258 9.86 -2.81 -7.39
C ALA A 258 8.34 -2.80 -7.57
N ARG A 259 7.61 -3.32 -6.60
CA ARG A 259 6.15 -3.48 -6.65
C ARG A 259 5.49 -2.74 -5.49
N GLU A 260 4.27 -3.10 -5.20
CA GLU A 260 3.43 -2.48 -4.17
C GLU A 260 4.04 -2.46 -2.76
N ASP A 261 4.94 -3.36 -2.43
CA ASP A 261 5.61 -3.38 -1.12
C ASP A 261 6.43 -2.10 -0.84
N LEU A 262 6.79 -1.36 -1.91
CA LEU A 262 7.39 -0.04 -1.77
C LEU A 262 6.38 1.05 -1.39
N HIS A 263 5.11 0.75 -1.31
CA HIS A 263 4.08 1.69 -0.83
C HIS A 263 3.99 1.75 0.72
N THR A 264 4.89 1.09 1.41
CA THR A 264 5.01 1.15 2.88
C THR A 264 5.96 2.27 3.30
N ASN A 265 6.00 2.57 4.60
CA ASN A 265 6.93 3.54 5.15
C ASN A 265 8.38 3.08 4.98
N LEU A 266 9.23 3.93 4.41
CA LEU A 266 10.67 3.70 4.28
C LEU A 266 11.42 4.43 5.39
N THR A 267 12.46 3.80 5.95
CA THR A 267 13.41 4.51 6.80
C THR A 267 14.25 5.47 5.98
N GLY A 268 14.87 6.48 6.60
CA GLY A 268 15.79 7.39 5.93
C GLY A 268 16.89 6.64 5.17
N ALA A 269 17.49 5.62 5.80
CA ALA A 269 18.52 4.78 5.17
C ALA A 269 18.01 3.96 3.97
N GLN A 270 16.78 3.43 4.05
CA GLN A 270 16.15 2.74 2.92
C GLN A 270 15.85 3.70 1.78
N LEU A 271 15.35 4.89 2.10
CA LEU A 271 15.07 5.94 1.12
C LEU A 271 16.32 6.33 0.35
N GLU A 272 17.42 6.61 1.04
CA GLU A 272 18.72 6.92 0.40
C GLU A 272 19.24 5.77 -0.47
N LYS A 273 19.17 4.54 0.04
CA LYS A 273 19.55 3.34 -0.72
C LYS A 273 18.78 3.24 -2.03
N TRP A 274 17.46 3.39 -1.97
CA TRP A 274 16.61 3.21 -3.13
C TRP A 274 16.68 4.37 -4.12
N LEU A 275 16.94 5.60 -3.65
CA LEU A 275 17.27 6.74 -4.51
C LEU A 275 18.57 6.50 -5.26
N LYS A 276 19.63 6.07 -4.55
CA LYS A 276 20.93 5.77 -5.14
C LYS A 276 20.85 4.65 -6.19
N GLN A 277 20.01 3.64 -5.96
CA GLN A 277 19.79 2.54 -6.88
C GLN A 277 18.76 2.84 -7.96
N LYS A 278 18.21 4.07 -7.99
CA LYS A 278 17.17 4.49 -8.94
C LYS A 278 15.92 3.62 -8.92
N VAL A 279 15.62 3.03 -7.78
CA VAL A 279 14.33 2.38 -7.51
C VAL A 279 13.26 3.43 -7.27
N LEU A 280 13.63 4.53 -6.61
CA LEU A 280 12.79 5.70 -6.42
C LEU A 280 13.22 6.82 -7.38
N LEU A 281 12.24 7.58 -7.84
CA LEU A 281 12.46 8.85 -8.53
C LEU A 281 12.88 9.90 -7.49
N PRO A 282 13.82 10.80 -7.82
CA PRO A 282 14.26 11.84 -6.89
C PRO A 282 13.14 12.87 -6.62
N SER A 283 13.26 13.61 -5.53
CA SER A 283 12.30 14.67 -5.16
C SER A 283 12.17 15.79 -6.19
N THR A 284 13.18 15.96 -7.05
CA THR A 284 13.18 16.93 -8.16
C THR A 284 12.43 16.43 -9.40
N ALA A 285 12.04 15.15 -9.45
CA ALA A 285 11.29 14.61 -10.56
C ALA A 285 9.87 15.17 -10.58
N THR A 286 9.41 15.61 -11.74
CA THR A 286 8.05 16.10 -11.99
C THR A 286 7.39 15.41 -13.18
N SER A 287 8.06 14.43 -13.77
CA SER A 287 7.53 13.66 -14.89
C SER A 287 8.15 12.26 -14.99
N CYS A 288 7.43 11.38 -15.63
CA CYS A 288 7.87 10.03 -16.02
C CYS A 288 6.99 9.59 -17.19
N THR A 289 7.52 8.83 -18.12
CA THR A 289 6.72 8.30 -19.22
C THR A 289 6.60 6.79 -19.09
N ILE A 290 5.40 6.25 -19.13
CA ILE A 290 5.15 4.82 -19.26
C ILE A 290 5.42 4.44 -20.71
N PRO A 291 6.26 3.43 -20.98
CA PRO A 291 6.62 3.06 -22.35
C PRO A 291 5.42 2.63 -23.18
N LYS A 292 5.51 2.91 -24.48
CA LYS A 292 4.46 2.61 -25.46
C LYS A 292 4.03 1.14 -25.42
N GLY A 293 2.71 0.93 -25.44
CA GLY A 293 2.09 -0.37 -25.63
C GLY A 293 2.02 -1.28 -24.41
N ILE A 294 2.58 -0.87 -23.26
CA ILE A 294 2.56 -1.70 -22.03
C ILE A 294 1.12 -2.01 -21.60
N PHE A 295 0.23 -1.02 -21.70
CA PHE A 295 -1.16 -1.15 -21.30
C PHE A 295 -2.14 -1.20 -22.47
N ALA A 296 -1.69 -1.56 -23.67
CA ALA A 296 -2.52 -1.63 -24.87
C ALA A 296 -3.75 -2.53 -24.70
N GLY A 297 -3.65 -3.61 -23.93
CA GLY A 297 -4.78 -4.49 -23.62
C GLY A 297 -5.89 -3.83 -22.77
N ALA A 298 -5.62 -2.67 -22.16
CA ALA A 298 -6.61 -1.95 -21.36
C ALA A 298 -7.71 -1.25 -22.19
N SER A 299 -7.47 -1.05 -23.48
CA SER A 299 -8.38 -0.35 -24.39
C SER A 299 -9.30 -1.29 -25.17
N ASN A 300 -9.02 -2.58 -25.24
CA ASN A 300 -9.71 -3.50 -26.12
C ASN A 300 -10.82 -4.24 -25.40
N VAL A 301 -12.04 -3.73 -25.52
CA VAL A 301 -13.28 -4.41 -25.15
C VAL A 301 -13.85 -5.08 -26.41
N GLU A 302 -13.05 -5.89 -27.12
CA GLU A 302 -13.57 -6.73 -28.20
C GLU A 302 -13.86 -8.14 -27.66
N GLY A 303 -15.06 -8.62 -27.90
CA GLY A 303 -15.42 -10.02 -27.71
C GLY A 303 -15.93 -10.43 -26.31
N GLY A 304 -16.52 -9.52 -25.53
CA GLY A 304 -17.19 -9.86 -24.28
C GLY A 304 -16.26 -10.21 -23.10
N GLN A 305 -14.96 -9.96 -23.23
CA GLN A 305 -14.01 -10.09 -22.13
C GLN A 305 -14.09 -8.86 -21.22
N MET A 306 -14.26 -9.08 -19.92
CA MET A 306 -14.28 -8.03 -18.93
C MET A 306 -12.85 -7.56 -18.69
N THR A 307 -12.50 -6.35 -19.16
CA THR A 307 -11.24 -5.68 -18.81
C THR A 307 -11.47 -4.77 -17.61
N MET A 308 -10.59 -4.84 -16.62
CA MET A 308 -10.61 -3.85 -15.54
C MET A 308 -9.81 -2.63 -15.99
N PRO A 309 -10.28 -1.41 -15.70
CA PRO A 309 -9.51 -0.22 -16.04
C PRO A 309 -8.12 -0.27 -15.41
N GLY A 310 -7.12 0.20 -16.13
CA GLY A 310 -5.75 0.30 -15.63
C GLY A 310 -5.70 1.17 -14.37
N MET A 311 -4.90 0.75 -13.41
CA MET A 311 -4.69 1.48 -12.15
C MET A 311 -3.27 2.03 -12.12
N LEU A 312 -3.16 3.32 -11.81
CA LEU A 312 -1.90 3.98 -11.48
C LEU A 312 -1.92 4.36 -10.01
N SER A 313 -0.83 4.09 -9.33
CA SER A 313 -0.59 4.50 -7.95
C SER A 313 0.72 5.24 -7.85
N MET A 314 0.73 6.37 -7.17
CA MET A 314 1.92 7.17 -6.90
C MET A 314 2.07 7.37 -5.40
N THR A 315 3.24 7.06 -4.89
CA THR A 315 3.62 7.27 -3.50
C THR A 315 4.73 8.31 -3.44
N ALA A 316 4.57 9.32 -2.59
CA ALA A 316 5.63 10.24 -2.19
C ALA A 316 6.11 9.85 -0.80
N TYR A 317 7.43 9.80 -0.65
CA TYR A 317 8.09 9.50 0.63
C TYR A 317 8.56 10.79 1.27
N GLY A 318 8.16 11.03 2.49
CA GLY A 318 8.59 12.14 3.30
C GLY A 318 9.83 11.82 4.17
N PRO A 319 10.25 12.78 5.00
CA PRO A 319 11.34 12.57 5.95
C PRO A 319 10.92 11.61 7.06
N GLU A 320 11.88 10.89 7.60
CA GLU A 320 11.80 10.25 8.91
C GLU A 320 12.32 11.22 9.97
N SER A 321 11.60 11.38 11.06
CA SER A 321 11.99 12.24 12.18
C SER A 321 12.08 11.44 13.46
N TRP A 322 13.12 11.68 14.24
CA TRP A 322 13.32 11.14 15.59
C TRP A 322 13.25 12.31 16.57
N ILE A 323 12.50 12.13 17.66
CA ILE A 323 12.26 13.15 18.68
C ILE A 323 12.77 12.63 20.02
#